data_09813312a42e982b2e5b07afb73688f6
#
_entry.id   09813312a42e982b2e5b07afb73688f6
#
_cell.length_a   1.000
_cell.length_b   1.000
_cell.length_c   1.000
_cell.angle_alpha   90.00
_cell.angle_beta   90.00
_cell.angle_gamma   90.00
#
_symmetry.space_group_name_H-M   'P 1'
#
loop_
_entity.id
_entity.type
_entity.pdbx_description
1 polymer ?
#
loop_
_entity_poly.entity_id
_entity_poly.type
_entity_poly.pdbx_seq_one_letter_code
_entity_poly.pdbx_strand_id
1 'polypeptide(L)'
;MLKIRRNQKSAKGLTLLLALIFMLGMLPQTVMAARDQNDPIITNRTEGWPKASEKDCDYVCLYDTSTDTVLIDKGMDVQTPPASLTKIMTVLVALERGNLDDMVAMTQTGVDFAVSGSSNLYTVLGESFTLRDMLYGTLLASANDMATQVAEYIGGGSVDNFVAMMNERAKEIGCTGTNFVNACGMPADGHVSTAHDMALISAEAIKNDTFREMVSTVNYTIAATDIYAAREITNHHPSLASPDAYGFQGVIGGKTGYTDAAGNCLVTYVERDGRLIVCVTMHGDGIGACLQDTSEMITYAYVKWVLRNVKPKEGEELVAGGKVLTPKKKKIKNCDKNETVTDNGDGREKVENVYLWKGTEVGRATILRPKPTPVPTATPTPQPAAPETGAPQGTESTAGTGYGAFFGESGAETAQTGTAANALTTDKAQAAQAEEAPKVQLPFGITMNRAPFISIAVLALLILLGIILILLTVALRKK
;
A
#
# COMPACT_ATOMS: atom_id res chain seq x y z
N MET A 1 -17.47 -45.96 -50.43
CA MET A 1 -16.39 -44.95 -50.24
C MET A 1 -16.96 -43.68 -49.63
N LEU A 2 -16.92 -43.56 -48.31
CA LEU A 2 -17.34 -42.32 -47.62
C LEU A 2 -16.13 -41.38 -47.52
N LYS A 3 -16.21 -40.22 -48.20
CA LYS A 3 -15.25 -39.13 -48.07
C LYS A 3 -15.48 -38.35 -46.77
N ILE A 4 -14.64 -38.56 -45.74
CA ILE A 4 -14.62 -37.73 -44.54
C ILE A 4 -13.99 -36.39 -44.91
N ARG A 5 -14.79 -35.32 -45.02
CA ARG A 5 -14.31 -33.94 -45.14
C ARG A 5 -13.73 -33.48 -43.80
N ARG A 6 -12.41 -33.45 -43.73
CA ARG A 6 -11.63 -32.97 -42.58
C ARG A 6 -11.92 -31.50 -42.36
N ASN A 7 -12.49 -31.18 -41.18
CA ASN A 7 -12.85 -29.82 -40.82
C ASN A 7 -11.59 -29.04 -40.36
N GLN A 8 -10.86 -28.45 -41.33
CA GLN A 8 -9.62 -27.67 -41.09
C GLN A 8 -9.83 -26.38 -40.31
N LYS A 9 -11.10 -25.92 -40.15
CA LYS A 9 -11.38 -24.67 -39.41
C LYS A 9 -11.30 -24.86 -37.88
N SER A 10 -11.62 -26.06 -37.36
CA SER A 10 -11.56 -26.31 -35.91
C SER A 10 -10.12 -26.49 -35.41
N ALA A 11 -9.22 -27.04 -36.23
CA ALA A 11 -7.81 -27.16 -35.84
C ALA A 11 -7.08 -25.81 -35.76
N LYS A 12 -7.39 -24.89 -36.69
CA LYS A 12 -6.82 -23.52 -36.64
C LYS A 12 -7.31 -22.71 -35.45
N GLY A 13 -8.59 -22.86 -35.05
CA GLY A 13 -9.15 -22.20 -33.85
C GLY A 13 -8.51 -22.68 -32.56
N LEU A 14 -8.26 -24.00 -32.44
CA LEU A 14 -7.61 -24.57 -31.26
C LEU A 14 -6.12 -24.15 -31.16
N THR A 15 -5.42 -24.10 -32.31
CA THR A 15 -4.02 -23.62 -32.30
C THR A 15 -3.90 -22.13 -31.95
N LEU A 16 -4.85 -21.30 -32.39
CA LEU A 16 -4.89 -19.88 -32.05
C LEU A 16 -5.20 -19.67 -30.55
N LEU A 17 -6.11 -20.45 -29.99
CA LEU A 17 -6.45 -20.41 -28.56
C LEU A 17 -5.26 -20.85 -27.68
N LEU A 18 -4.55 -21.90 -28.08
CA LEU A 18 -3.36 -22.37 -27.36
C LEU A 18 -2.19 -21.38 -27.48
N ALA A 19 -2.03 -20.71 -28.61
CA ALA A 19 -1.04 -19.64 -28.77
C ALA A 19 -1.39 -18.42 -27.91
N LEU A 20 -2.67 -18.07 -27.77
CA LEU A 20 -3.13 -16.98 -26.92
C LEU A 20 -2.92 -17.29 -25.44
N ILE A 21 -3.20 -18.50 -25.00
CA ILE A 21 -2.94 -18.97 -23.62
C ILE A 21 -1.42 -18.97 -23.33
N PHE A 22 -0.60 -19.37 -24.31
CA PHE A 22 0.86 -19.35 -24.18
C PHE A 22 1.43 -17.93 -24.16
N MET A 23 0.85 -16.99 -24.92
CA MET A 23 1.22 -15.57 -24.86
C MET A 23 0.76 -14.90 -23.55
N LEU A 24 -0.41 -15.26 -23.00
CA LEU A 24 -0.83 -14.77 -21.69
C LEU A 24 0.05 -15.33 -20.55
N GLY A 25 0.58 -16.54 -20.69
CA GLY A 25 1.54 -17.13 -19.74
C GLY A 25 2.96 -16.54 -19.84
N MET A 26 3.28 -15.79 -20.92
CA MET A 26 4.54 -15.08 -21.10
C MET A 26 4.48 -13.59 -20.78
N LEU A 27 3.35 -13.07 -20.28
CA LEU A 27 3.37 -11.76 -19.64
C LEU A 27 4.37 -11.87 -18.48
N PRO A 28 5.37 -10.98 -18.39
CA PRO A 28 6.24 -10.97 -17.23
C PRO A 28 5.31 -10.78 -16.03
N GLN A 29 5.06 -11.85 -15.28
CA GLN A 29 4.70 -11.69 -13.90
C GLN A 29 5.91 -10.92 -13.36
N THR A 30 5.73 -9.65 -13.08
CA THR A 30 6.59 -8.96 -12.14
C THR A 30 6.43 -9.76 -10.86
N VAL A 31 7.28 -10.78 -10.72
CA VAL A 31 7.61 -11.34 -9.43
C VAL A 31 8.15 -10.10 -8.71
N MET A 32 7.32 -9.47 -7.88
CA MET A 32 7.84 -8.58 -6.85
C MET A 32 8.82 -9.48 -6.11
N ALA A 33 10.10 -9.25 -6.36
CA ALA A 33 11.15 -9.96 -5.65
C ALA A 33 10.78 -9.81 -4.17
N ALA A 34 10.63 -10.93 -3.47
CA ALA A 34 10.44 -10.90 -2.04
C ALA A 34 11.57 -10.01 -1.51
N ARG A 35 11.21 -8.85 -0.96
CA ARG A 35 12.18 -7.89 -0.45
C ARG A 35 12.94 -8.61 0.64
N ASP A 36 14.25 -8.56 0.61
CA ASP A 36 15.08 -9.15 1.66
C ASP A 36 14.63 -8.53 2.99
N GLN A 37 14.31 -9.37 3.97
CA GLN A 37 13.91 -8.95 5.32
C GLN A 37 14.94 -8.01 5.97
N ASN A 38 16.19 -8.07 5.51
CA ASN A 38 17.27 -7.17 5.89
C ASN A 38 17.35 -5.88 5.05
N ASP A 39 16.37 -5.62 4.19
CA ASP A 39 16.37 -4.40 3.41
C ASP A 39 16.26 -3.17 4.32
N PRO A 40 17.27 -2.27 4.33
CA PRO A 40 17.22 -1.10 5.19
C PRO A 40 16.04 -0.21 4.83
N ILE A 41 15.57 0.53 5.82
CA ILE A 41 14.48 1.52 5.69
C ILE A 41 14.68 2.37 4.43
N ILE A 42 13.73 2.33 3.50
CA ILE A 42 13.86 3.00 2.19
C ILE A 42 14.02 4.50 2.36
N THR A 43 13.28 5.11 3.30
CA THR A 43 13.38 6.52 3.59
C THR A 43 14.77 6.94 4.02
N ASN A 44 15.58 6.04 4.60
CA ASN A 44 16.98 6.31 4.94
C ASN A 44 17.88 6.38 3.70
N ARG A 45 17.50 5.81 2.57
CA ARG A 45 18.24 5.86 1.30
C ARG A 45 17.90 7.10 0.48
N THR A 46 16.78 7.77 0.75
CA THR A 46 16.36 8.96 0.02
C THR A 46 17.20 10.14 0.46
N GLU A 47 17.95 10.73 -0.47
CA GLU A 47 18.76 11.91 -0.18
C GLU A 47 17.91 13.07 0.33
N GLY A 48 18.35 13.69 1.42
CA GLY A 48 17.66 14.84 2.04
C GLY A 48 16.50 14.48 2.96
N TRP A 49 16.15 13.21 3.12
CA TRP A 49 15.25 12.76 4.17
C TRP A 49 15.95 12.72 5.52
N PRO A 50 15.27 13.10 6.62
CA PRO A 50 15.80 12.86 7.95
C PRO A 50 16.06 11.38 8.18
N LYS A 51 17.20 11.02 8.77
CA LYS A 51 17.51 9.63 9.09
C LYS A 51 16.64 9.11 10.23
N ALA A 52 16.08 7.92 10.06
CA ALA A 52 15.42 7.13 11.09
C ALA A 52 16.38 6.05 11.64
N SER A 53 16.13 5.57 12.86
CA SER A 53 16.79 4.37 13.40
C SER A 53 16.32 3.10 12.67
N GLU A 54 17.13 2.07 12.68
CA GLU A 54 16.71 0.74 12.23
C GLU A 54 15.51 0.26 13.07
N LYS A 55 14.74 -0.67 12.53
CA LYS A 55 13.53 -1.20 13.16
C LYS A 55 13.69 -2.69 13.43
N ASP A 56 13.22 -3.11 14.62
CA ASP A 56 13.30 -4.49 15.07
C ASP A 56 12.24 -5.38 14.40
N CYS A 57 11.05 -4.84 14.14
CA CYS A 57 10.01 -5.54 13.39
C CYS A 57 10.38 -5.68 11.91
N ASP A 58 9.99 -6.80 11.29
CA ASP A 58 10.30 -7.07 9.89
C ASP A 58 9.57 -6.11 8.94
N TYR A 59 8.33 -5.75 9.26
CA TYR A 59 7.52 -4.89 8.40
C TYR A 59 6.97 -3.72 9.21
N VAL A 60 7.26 -2.50 8.77
CA VAL A 60 6.77 -1.29 9.43
C VAL A 60 6.30 -0.24 8.41
N CYS A 61 5.28 0.53 8.81
CA CYS A 61 4.81 1.69 8.10
C CYS A 61 4.48 2.79 9.11
N LEU A 62 5.09 3.97 8.93
CA LEU A 62 4.71 5.19 9.63
C LEU A 62 3.98 6.10 8.64
N TYR A 63 2.71 6.32 8.86
CA TYR A 63 1.82 7.06 7.96
C TYR A 63 1.30 8.34 8.61
N ASP A 64 1.44 9.46 7.90
CA ASP A 64 0.88 10.75 8.30
C ASP A 64 -0.43 10.99 7.56
N THR A 65 -1.53 10.98 8.30
CA THR A 65 -2.89 11.11 7.73
C THR A 65 -3.21 12.54 7.27
N SER A 66 -2.41 13.54 7.69
CA SER A 66 -2.65 14.94 7.32
C SER A 66 -2.23 15.26 5.88
N THR A 67 -1.37 14.45 5.31
CA THR A 67 -0.78 14.64 3.98
C THR A 67 -0.68 13.34 3.17
N ASP A 68 -1.25 12.26 3.69
CA ASP A 68 -1.21 10.91 3.09
C ASP A 68 0.23 10.46 2.74
N THR A 69 1.17 10.75 3.66
CA THR A 69 2.59 10.54 3.43
C THR A 69 3.14 9.40 4.28
N VAL A 70 3.79 8.42 3.65
CA VAL A 70 4.62 7.43 4.35
C VAL A 70 5.93 8.09 4.77
N LEU A 71 6.22 8.10 6.06
CA LEU A 71 7.43 8.72 6.65
C LEU A 71 8.54 7.71 6.94
N ILE A 72 8.17 6.48 7.30
CA ILE A 72 9.08 5.34 7.48
C ILE A 72 8.44 4.13 6.82
N ASP A 73 9.25 3.39 6.08
CA ASP A 73 8.90 2.15 5.41
C ASP A 73 10.03 1.12 5.53
N LYS A 74 9.70 -0.05 6.05
CA LYS A 74 10.58 -1.24 6.02
C LYS A 74 9.70 -2.41 5.62
N GLY A 75 9.95 -3.00 4.45
CA GLY A 75 9.12 -4.10 3.96
C GLY A 75 7.61 -3.83 3.97
N MET A 76 7.19 -2.57 3.86
CA MET A 76 5.82 -2.15 4.11
C MET A 76 4.77 -2.79 3.20
N ASP A 77 5.18 -3.23 2.00
CA ASP A 77 4.30 -3.86 1.00
C ASP A 77 4.44 -5.39 0.95
N VAL A 78 5.20 -5.99 1.89
CA VAL A 78 5.32 -7.44 1.99
C VAL A 78 4.04 -8.03 2.60
N GLN A 79 3.44 -8.98 1.89
CA GLN A 79 2.27 -9.70 2.39
C GLN A 79 2.65 -10.60 3.56
N THR A 80 1.95 -10.43 4.67
CA THR A 80 2.12 -11.23 5.90
C THR A 80 0.76 -11.41 6.59
N PRO A 81 0.56 -12.47 7.40
CA PRO A 81 -0.66 -12.61 8.17
C PRO A 81 -0.85 -11.41 9.13
N PRO A 82 -2.01 -10.72 9.10
CA PRO A 82 -2.25 -9.54 9.95
C PRO A 82 -2.66 -9.89 11.39
N ALA A 83 -2.94 -11.15 11.69
CA ALA A 83 -3.54 -11.57 12.94
C ALA A 83 -4.78 -10.70 13.29
N SER A 84 -4.97 -10.39 14.56
CA SER A 84 -6.13 -9.59 15.02
C SER A 84 -6.14 -8.12 14.61
N LEU A 85 -5.14 -7.63 13.84
CA LEU A 85 -5.27 -6.33 13.17
C LEU A 85 -6.42 -6.34 12.15
N THR A 86 -6.79 -7.50 11.62
CA THR A 86 -7.99 -7.76 10.80
C THR A 86 -9.24 -7.11 11.38
N LYS A 87 -9.39 -7.10 12.72
CA LYS A 87 -10.58 -6.59 13.42
C LYS A 87 -10.78 -5.08 13.25
N ILE A 88 -9.75 -4.33 12.83
CA ILE A 88 -9.91 -2.92 12.44
C ILE A 88 -10.85 -2.81 11.24
N MET A 89 -10.65 -3.63 10.20
CA MET A 89 -11.53 -3.68 9.03
C MET A 89 -12.91 -4.22 9.41
N THR A 90 -12.97 -5.24 10.25
CA THR A 90 -14.25 -5.81 10.72
C THR A 90 -15.13 -4.77 11.38
N VAL A 91 -14.55 -3.98 12.29
CA VAL A 91 -15.29 -2.93 12.98
C VAL A 91 -15.63 -1.76 12.04
N LEU A 92 -14.72 -1.37 11.15
CA LEU A 92 -14.99 -0.34 10.15
C LEU A 92 -16.21 -0.70 9.28
N VAL A 93 -16.24 -1.89 8.68
CA VAL A 93 -17.37 -2.35 7.85
C VAL A 93 -18.65 -2.46 8.67
N ALA A 94 -18.57 -2.95 9.91
CA ALA A 94 -19.74 -3.05 10.79
C ALA A 94 -20.32 -1.67 11.18
N LEU A 95 -19.47 -0.67 11.40
CA LEU A 95 -19.91 0.71 11.67
C LEU A 95 -20.52 1.39 10.44
N GLU A 96 -20.08 1.03 9.24
CA GLU A 96 -20.61 1.57 7.99
C GLU A 96 -21.95 0.93 7.59
N ARG A 97 -22.25 -0.28 8.03
CA ARG A 97 -23.37 -1.10 7.55
C ARG A 97 -24.43 -1.45 8.61
N GLY A 98 -24.08 -1.44 9.89
CA GLY A 98 -24.94 -1.87 10.99
C GLY A 98 -25.51 -0.71 11.80
N ASN A 99 -26.56 -1.01 12.57
CA ASN A 99 -27.07 -0.10 13.59
C ASN A 99 -26.57 -0.58 14.97
N LEU A 100 -25.90 0.30 15.71
CA LEU A 100 -25.25 -0.02 16.99
C LEU A 100 -26.21 -0.51 18.07
N ASP A 101 -27.48 -0.15 17.98
CA ASP A 101 -28.51 -0.51 18.96
C ASP A 101 -29.25 -1.83 18.63
N ASP A 102 -28.90 -2.46 17.49
CA ASP A 102 -29.47 -3.75 17.12
C ASP A 102 -29.04 -4.83 18.13
N MET A 103 -30.00 -5.65 18.54
CA MET A 103 -29.75 -6.83 19.36
C MET A 103 -29.38 -8.03 18.51
N VAL A 104 -28.19 -8.54 18.69
CA VAL A 104 -27.61 -9.64 17.94
C VAL A 104 -27.44 -10.87 18.84
N ALA A 105 -28.13 -11.95 18.50
CA ALA A 105 -28.00 -13.22 19.22
C ALA A 105 -26.79 -14.01 18.71
N MET A 106 -26.04 -14.62 19.61
CA MET A 106 -24.97 -15.54 19.29
C MET A 106 -25.54 -16.81 18.67
N THR A 107 -25.08 -17.11 17.48
CA THR A 107 -25.33 -18.36 16.78
C THR A 107 -24.17 -19.34 17.00
N GLN A 108 -24.31 -20.57 16.48
CA GLN A 108 -23.23 -21.54 16.53
C GLN A 108 -21.96 -21.02 15.83
N THR A 109 -22.12 -20.24 14.75
CA THR A 109 -21.01 -19.62 13.99
C THR A 109 -20.09 -18.77 14.88
N GLY A 110 -20.65 -17.89 15.71
CA GLY A 110 -19.86 -17.08 16.65
C GLY A 110 -19.29 -17.93 17.80
N VAL A 111 -20.11 -18.79 18.38
CA VAL A 111 -19.73 -19.62 19.54
C VAL A 111 -18.59 -20.60 19.23
N ASP A 112 -18.51 -21.10 18.01
CA ASP A 112 -17.40 -21.99 17.57
C ASP A 112 -16.03 -21.30 17.68
N PHE A 113 -15.99 -19.97 17.74
CA PHE A 113 -14.77 -19.19 17.95
C PHE A 113 -14.51 -18.82 19.43
N ALA A 114 -15.40 -19.20 20.36
CA ALA A 114 -15.17 -19.06 21.80
C ALA A 114 -14.26 -20.18 22.34
N VAL A 115 -13.09 -20.36 21.72
CA VAL A 115 -12.16 -21.47 21.96
C VAL A 115 -11.12 -21.09 23.01
N SER A 116 -10.88 -21.99 23.98
CA SER A 116 -9.82 -21.82 24.98
C SER A 116 -8.45 -21.64 24.31
N GLY A 117 -7.66 -20.68 24.81
CA GLY A 117 -6.35 -20.34 24.26
C GLY A 117 -6.37 -19.32 23.13
N SER A 118 -7.55 -18.89 22.68
CA SER A 118 -7.71 -17.75 21.78
C SER A 118 -8.38 -16.56 22.49
N SER A 119 -8.25 -15.34 21.92
CA SER A 119 -8.96 -14.18 22.45
C SER A 119 -10.45 -14.30 22.19
N ASN A 120 -11.28 -14.37 23.24
CA ASN A 120 -12.74 -14.47 23.14
C ASN A 120 -13.38 -14.04 24.48
N LEU A 121 -14.69 -13.88 24.52
CA LEU A 121 -15.46 -13.54 25.70
C LEU A 121 -16.32 -14.70 26.23
N TYR A 122 -16.06 -15.91 25.76
CA TYR A 122 -16.75 -17.14 26.13
C TYR A 122 -18.27 -17.00 26.02
N THR A 123 -18.70 -16.39 24.89
CA THR A 123 -20.12 -16.25 24.58
C THR A 123 -20.76 -17.62 24.32
N VAL A 124 -22.07 -17.73 24.60
CA VAL A 124 -22.81 -18.99 24.44
C VAL A 124 -23.98 -18.82 23.48
N LEU A 125 -24.44 -19.93 22.94
CA LEU A 125 -25.55 -19.97 21.99
C LEU A 125 -26.81 -19.29 22.55
N GLY A 126 -27.38 -18.37 21.78
CA GLY A 126 -28.57 -17.60 22.14
C GLY A 126 -28.34 -16.42 23.08
N GLU A 127 -27.13 -16.23 23.61
CA GLU A 127 -26.78 -15.01 24.35
C GLU A 127 -26.85 -13.81 23.41
N SER A 128 -27.46 -12.71 23.83
CA SER A 128 -27.70 -11.56 22.96
C SER A 128 -27.02 -10.32 23.51
N PHE A 129 -26.43 -9.55 22.57
CA PHE A 129 -25.70 -8.30 22.83
C PHE A 129 -26.17 -7.22 21.89
N THR A 130 -25.98 -5.96 22.27
CA THR A 130 -26.05 -4.90 21.26
C THR A 130 -24.89 -5.03 20.29
N LEU A 131 -25.07 -4.60 19.02
CA LEU A 131 -23.95 -4.53 18.07
C LEU A 131 -22.81 -3.67 18.65
N ARG A 132 -23.13 -2.61 19.39
CA ARG A 132 -22.17 -1.75 20.11
C ARG A 132 -21.30 -2.58 21.06
N ASP A 133 -21.89 -3.38 21.94
CA ASP A 133 -21.16 -4.23 22.88
C ASP A 133 -20.24 -5.22 22.15
N MET A 134 -20.73 -5.80 21.06
CA MET A 134 -19.93 -6.71 20.25
C MET A 134 -18.71 -6.02 19.60
N LEU A 135 -18.87 -4.78 19.12
CA LEU A 135 -17.75 -4.04 18.53
C LEU A 135 -16.72 -3.63 19.60
N TYR A 136 -17.17 -3.26 20.82
CA TYR A 136 -16.26 -3.04 21.95
C TYR A 136 -15.51 -4.33 22.30
N GLY A 137 -16.21 -5.47 22.43
CA GLY A 137 -15.57 -6.76 22.67
C GLY A 137 -14.55 -7.14 21.58
N THR A 138 -14.90 -6.88 20.32
CA THR A 138 -14.02 -7.12 19.16
C THR A 138 -12.75 -6.28 19.20
N LEU A 139 -12.84 -4.99 19.53
CA LEU A 139 -11.67 -4.09 19.55
C LEU A 139 -10.84 -4.23 20.83
N LEU A 140 -11.47 -4.11 22.01
CA LEU A 140 -10.74 -4.02 23.27
C LEU A 140 -10.19 -5.37 23.72
N ALA A 141 -11.07 -6.38 23.81
CA ALA A 141 -10.71 -7.74 24.23
C ALA A 141 -10.21 -8.61 23.07
N SER A 142 -10.24 -8.08 21.85
CA SER A 142 -9.87 -8.85 20.64
C SER A 142 -10.73 -10.12 20.45
N ALA A 143 -11.99 -10.13 20.89
CA ALA A 143 -12.87 -11.29 20.95
C ALA A 143 -13.18 -11.85 19.56
N ASN A 144 -12.74 -13.10 19.29
CA ASN A 144 -12.93 -13.78 18.01
C ASN A 144 -14.37 -14.21 17.81
N ASP A 145 -15.02 -14.68 18.87
CA ASP A 145 -16.43 -15.07 18.90
C ASP A 145 -17.33 -13.88 18.52
N MET A 146 -17.12 -12.72 19.12
CA MET A 146 -17.87 -11.52 18.78
C MET A 146 -17.58 -11.02 17.36
N ALA A 147 -16.31 -11.00 16.94
CA ALA A 147 -15.94 -10.58 15.60
C ALA A 147 -16.59 -11.46 14.51
N THR A 148 -16.66 -12.78 14.74
CA THR A 148 -17.27 -13.72 13.80
C THR A 148 -18.79 -13.59 13.80
N GLN A 149 -19.41 -13.38 14.96
CA GLN A 149 -20.86 -13.14 15.02
C GLN A 149 -21.27 -11.82 14.38
N VAL A 150 -20.49 -10.75 14.56
CA VAL A 150 -20.67 -9.47 13.84
C VAL A 150 -20.62 -9.70 12.32
N ALA A 151 -19.67 -10.50 11.87
CA ALA A 151 -19.54 -10.81 10.44
C ALA A 151 -20.76 -11.57 9.91
N GLU A 152 -21.24 -12.57 10.63
CA GLU A 152 -22.45 -13.29 10.22
C GLU A 152 -23.67 -12.37 10.20
N TYR A 153 -23.86 -11.54 11.24
CA TYR A 153 -25.01 -10.63 11.35
C TYR A 153 -25.02 -9.60 10.20
N ILE A 154 -23.93 -8.85 10.02
CA ILE A 154 -23.83 -7.80 8.99
C ILE A 154 -23.82 -8.43 7.57
N GLY A 155 -23.29 -9.64 7.43
CA GLY A 155 -23.30 -10.39 6.17
C GLY A 155 -24.64 -11.01 5.80
N GLY A 156 -25.71 -10.74 6.59
CA GLY A 156 -27.06 -11.26 6.33
C GLY A 156 -27.18 -12.77 6.57
N GLY A 157 -26.51 -13.28 7.58
CA GLY A 157 -26.43 -14.71 7.93
C GLY A 157 -25.25 -15.46 7.27
N SER A 158 -24.30 -14.75 6.68
CA SER A 158 -23.14 -15.35 6.01
C SER A 158 -21.86 -14.60 6.32
N VAL A 159 -20.90 -15.28 6.95
CA VAL A 159 -19.54 -14.75 7.16
C VAL A 159 -18.83 -14.48 5.83
N ASP A 160 -19.03 -15.33 4.82
CA ASP A 160 -18.40 -15.15 3.50
C ASP A 160 -18.86 -13.87 2.80
N ASN A 161 -20.15 -13.50 2.94
CA ASN A 161 -20.65 -12.23 2.41
C ASN A 161 -19.97 -11.04 3.10
N PHE A 162 -19.79 -11.11 4.41
CA PHE A 162 -19.09 -10.07 5.15
C PHE A 162 -17.61 -9.97 4.75
N VAL A 163 -16.93 -11.09 4.59
CA VAL A 163 -15.54 -11.15 4.12
C VAL A 163 -15.42 -10.55 2.72
N ALA A 164 -16.40 -10.78 1.84
CA ALA A 164 -16.45 -10.12 0.53
C ALA A 164 -16.56 -8.60 0.67
N MET A 165 -17.42 -8.09 1.59
CA MET A 165 -17.52 -6.66 1.90
C MET A 165 -16.19 -6.09 2.43
N MET A 166 -15.48 -6.81 3.31
CA MET A 166 -14.15 -6.40 3.80
C MET A 166 -13.14 -6.24 2.66
N ASN A 167 -13.10 -7.20 1.74
CA ASN A 167 -12.18 -7.18 0.60
C ASN A 167 -12.56 -6.09 -0.43
N GLU A 168 -13.84 -5.85 -0.65
CA GLU A 168 -14.31 -4.73 -1.47
C GLU A 168 -13.88 -3.40 -0.85
N ARG A 169 -14.14 -3.22 0.46
CA ARG A 169 -13.77 -1.99 1.17
C ARG A 169 -12.26 -1.77 1.19
N ALA A 170 -11.45 -2.82 1.34
CA ALA A 170 -10.01 -2.73 1.23
C ALA A 170 -9.55 -2.18 -0.13
N LYS A 171 -10.17 -2.64 -1.23
CA LYS A 171 -9.90 -2.11 -2.58
C LYS A 171 -10.31 -0.65 -2.73
N GLU A 172 -11.47 -0.24 -2.19
CA GLU A 172 -11.92 1.14 -2.20
C GLU A 172 -10.98 2.09 -1.44
N ILE A 173 -10.39 1.61 -0.33
CA ILE A 173 -9.37 2.33 0.44
C ILE A 173 -8.06 2.46 -0.34
N GLY A 174 -7.81 1.59 -1.32
CA GLY A 174 -6.59 1.57 -2.13
C GLY A 174 -5.58 0.51 -1.71
N CYS A 175 -5.99 -0.48 -0.90
CA CYS A 175 -5.14 -1.61 -0.52
C CYS A 175 -4.82 -2.49 -1.72
N THR A 176 -3.57 -2.89 -1.86
CA THR A 176 -3.08 -3.68 -3.00
C THR A 176 -2.53 -5.06 -2.62
N GLY A 177 -2.18 -5.25 -1.35
CA GLY A 177 -1.61 -6.49 -0.82
C GLY A 177 -2.50 -7.20 0.19
N THR A 178 -3.76 -6.77 0.35
CA THR A 178 -4.69 -7.32 1.35
C THR A 178 -5.67 -8.29 0.75
N ASN A 179 -5.85 -9.43 1.42
CA ASN A 179 -6.92 -10.38 1.20
C ASN A 179 -7.38 -10.95 2.54
N PHE A 180 -8.59 -10.63 2.95
CA PHE A 180 -9.21 -11.21 4.13
C PHE A 180 -9.93 -12.51 3.78
N VAL A 181 -9.84 -13.51 4.68
CA VAL A 181 -10.51 -14.81 4.57
C VAL A 181 -11.46 -15.04 5.75
N ASN A 182 -11.25 -14.31 6.84
CA ASN A 182 -12.14 -14.30 8.01
C ASN A 182 -12.17 -12.92 8.66
N ALA A 183 -13.09 -12.71 9.58
CA ALA A 183 -13.29 -11.42 10.25
C ALA A 183 -12.49 -11.25 11.54
N CYS A 184 -11.84 -12.29 12.06
CA CYS A 184 -11.18 -12.25 13.36
C CYS A 184 -9.65 -12.29 13.30
N GLY A 185 -9.06 -12.63 12.14
CA GLY A 185 -7.61 -12.69 11.96
C GLY A 185 -6.98 -14.03 12.39
N MET A 186 -7.79 -15.08 12.51
CA MET A 186 -7.26 -16.43 12.69
C MET A 186 -6.50 -16.91 11.45
N PRO A 187 -5.48 -17.74 11.63
CA PRO A 187 -4.69 -18.25 10.53
C PRO A 187 -5.57 -18.99 9.50
N ALA A 188 -5.43 -18.61 8.24
CA ALA A 188 -6.07 -19.26 7.10
C ALA A 188 -5.23 -19.00 5.85
N ASP A 189 -5.22 -19.96 4.92
CA ASP A 189 -4.49 -19.82 3.66
C ASP A 189 -5.00 -18.60 2.88
N GLY A 190 -4.08 -17.73 2.49
CA GLY A 190 -4.40 -16.51 1.79
C GLY A 190 -4.93 -15.37 2.66
N HIS A 191 -5.02 -15.50 4.01
CA HIS A 191 -5.37 -14.41 4.91
C HIS A 191 -4.14 -13.54 5.15
N VAL A 192 -3.99 -12.49 4.33
CA VAL A 192 -2.79 -11.64 4.32
C VAL A 192 -3.14 -10.16 4.23
N SER A 193 -2.21 -9.33 4.70
CA SER A 193 -2.22 -7.88 4.50
C SER A 193 -0.77 -7.39 4.44
N THR A 194 -0.57 -6.08 4.37
CA THR A 194 0.75 -5.45 4.43
C THR A 194 0.76 -4.35 5.49
N ALA A 195 1.93 -3.92 5.96
CA ALA A 195 2.00 -2.83 6.92
C ALA A 195 1.46 -1.51 6.32
N HIS A 196 1.63 -1.32 5.02
CA HIS A 196 1.08 -0.17 4.30
C HIS A 196 -0.46 -0.23 4.22
N ASP A 197 -1.01 -1.35 3.77
CA ASP A 197 -2.47 -1.51 3.68
C ASP A 197 -3.13 -1.38 5.06
N MET A 198 -2.51 -1.95 6.10
CA MET A 198 -3.01 -1.78 7.47
C MET A 198 -2.94 -0.33 7.95
N ALA A 199 -1.97 0.46 7.49
CA ALA A 199 -1.92 1.89 7.77
C ALA A 199 -3.06 2.64 7.05
N LEU A 200 -3.34 2.31 5.80
CA LEU A 200 -4.45 2.89 5.02
C LEU A 200 -5.81 2.55 5.65
N ILE A 201 -6.06 1.27 5.97
CA ILE A 201 -7.27 0.80 6.64
C ILE A 201 -7.44 1.51 8.00
N SER A 202 -6.37 1.63 8.75
CA SER A 202 -6.37 2.29 10.06
C SER A 202 -6.64 3.80 9.93
N ALA A 203 -6.04 4.46 8.93
CA ALA A 203 -6.27 5.87 8.65
C ALA A 203 -7.72 6.16 8.22
N GLU A 204 -8.36 5.22 7.54
CA GLU A 204 -9.79 5.31 7.21
C GLU A 204 -10.67 5.10 8.43
N ALA A 205 -10.42 4.03 9.20
CA ALA A 205 -11.21 3.67 10.36
C ALA A 205 -11.25 4.78 11.42
N ILE A 206 -10.12 5.44 11.69
CA ILE A 206 -10.02 6.49 12.71
C ILE A 206 -10.77 7.79 12.36
N LYS A 207 -11.23 7.94 11.10
CA LYS A 207 -12.09 9.05 10.67
C LYS A 207 -13.51 8.90 11.22
N ASN A 208 -13.94 7.68 11.55
CA ASN A 208 -15.22 7.42 12.18
C ASN A 208 -15.13 7.75 13.68
N ASP A 209 -15.93 8.69 14.16
CA ASP A 209 -15.90 9.16 15.55
C ASP A 209 -16.20 8.02 16.54
N THR A 210 -17.11 7.11 16.20
CA THR A 210 -17.43 5.94 17.04
C THR A 210 -16.28 4.96 17.11
N PHE A 211 -15.59 4.70 15.98
CA PHE A 211 -14.37 3.89 16.00
C PHE A 211 -13.30 4.54 16.87
N ARG A 212 -13.13 5.84 16.75
CA ARG A 212 -12.17 6.61 17.53
C ARG A 212 -12.48 6.54 19.03
N GLU A 213 -13.74 6.69 19.41
CA GLU A 213 -14.20 6.50 20.78
C GLU A 213 -13.88 5.09 21.30
N MET A 214 -14.29 4.06 20.53
CA MET A 214 -14.07 2.65 20.92
C MET A 214 -12.58 2.35 21.11
N VAL A 215 -11.73 2.70 20.14
CA VAL A 215 -10.30 2.36 20.19
C VAL A 215 -9.55 3.08 21.30
N SER A 216 -10.05 4.22 21.77
CA SER A 216 -9.47 5.02 22.87
C SER A 216 -10.02 4.64 24.26
N THR A 217 -11.06 3.85 24.31
CA THR A 217 -11.66 3.40 25.58
C THR A 217 -10.73 2.43 26.28
N VAL A 218 -10.42 2.70 27.56
CA VAL A 218 -9.52 1.86 28.38
C VAL A 218 -10.28 0.66 28.93
N ASN A 219 -11.41 0.92 29.59
CA ASN A 219 -12.27 -0.12 30.17
C ASN A 219 -13.69 0.07 29.67
N TYR A 220 -14.36 -1.01 29.39
CA TYR A 220 -15.76 -1.04 28.99
C TYR A 220 -16.51 -2.17 29.68
N THR A 221 -17.72 -1.91 30.11
CA THR A 221 -18.58 -2.92 30.75
C THR A 221 -19.67 -3.33 29.76
N ILE A 222 -19.59 -4.56 29.27
CA ILE A 222 -20.70 -5.20 28.56
C ILE A 222 -21.78 -5.54 29.58
N ALA A 223 -22.98 -5.07 29.35
CA ALA A 223 -24.11 -5.29 30.28
C ALA A 223 -24.36 -6.77 30.52
N ALA A 224 -24.99 -7.09 31.67
CA ALA A 224 -25.46 -8.44 31.94
C ALA A 224 -26.51 -8.85 30.88
N THR A 225 -26.42 -10.09 30.43
CA THR A 225 -27.41 -10.73 29.56
C THR A 225 -28.35 -11.60 30.42
N ASP A 226 -29.36 -12.19 29.80
CA ASP A 226 -30.24 -13.16 30.52
C ASP A 226 -29.48 -14.42 30.93
N ILE A 227 -28.29 -14.65 30.42
CA ILE A 227 -27.48 -15.86 30.62
C ILE A 227 -26.29 -15.62 31.56
N TYR A 228 -25.64 -14.45 31.43
CA TYR A 228 -24.43 -14.12 32.20
C TYR A 228 -24.46 -12.75 32.84
N ALA A 229 -23.71 -12.61 33.93
CA ALA A 229 -23.42 -11.32 34.56
C ALA A 229 -22.66 -10.39 33.63
N ALA A 230 -22.66 -9.09 33.95
CA ALA A 230 -21.87 -8.11 33.21
C ALA A 230 -20.39 -8.49 33.11
N ARG A 231 -19.75 -8.19 31.96
CA ARG A 231 -18.33 -8.44 31.73
C ARG A 231 -17.56 -7.12 31.64
N GLU A 232 -16.57 -6.98 32.48
CA GLU A 232 -15.62 -5.87 32.36
C GLU A 232 -14.50 -6.29 31.45
N ILE A 233 -14.25 -5.49 30.42
CA ILE A 233 -13.17 -5.70 29.46
C ILE A 233 -12.22 -4.51 29.46
N THR A 234 -10.93 -4.81 29.34
CA THR A 234 -9.84 -3.82 29.26
C THR A 234 -9.23 -3.83 27.87
N ASN A 235 -8.88 -2.67 27.39
CA ASN A 235 -8.21 -2.52 26.09
C ASN A 235 -6.84 -3.21 26.11
N HIS A 236 -6.61 -4.10 25.17
CA HIS A 236 -5.35 -4.84 25.07
C HIS A 236 -4.18 -4.02 24.50
N HIS A 237 -4.41 -2.76 24.08
CA HIS A 237 -3.31 -1.90 23.61
C HIS A 237 -2.40 -1.52 24.79
N PRO A 238 -1.09 -1.88 24.77
CA PRO A 238 -0.23 -1.75 25.96
C PRO A 238 -0.13 -0.32 26.49
N SER A 239 -0.13 0.69 25.62
CA SER A 239 -0.05 2.10 26.03
C SER A 239 -1.31 2.60 26.74
N LEU A 240 -2.44 1.90 26.61
CA LEU A 240 -3.68 2.18 27.34
C LEU A 240 -3.85 1.28 28.58
N ALA A 241 -3.52 0.00 28.44
CA ALA A 241 -3.60 -0.97 29.53
C ALA A 241 -2.58 -0.69 30.64
N SER A 242 -1.40 -0.18 30.29
CA SER A 242 -0.29 0.08 31.22
C SER A 242 0.44 1.37 30.84
N PRO A 243 -0.20 2.54 30.99
CA PRO A 243 0.36 3.81 30.51
C PRO A 243 1.65 4.22 31.22
N ASP A 244 1.85 3.80 32.48
CA ASP A 244 3.08 4.08 33.24
C ASP A 244 4.30 3.35 32.65
N ALA A 245 4.08 2.18 32.04
CA ALA A 245 5.15 1.38 31.45
C ALA A 245 5.36 1.65 29.97
N TYR A 246 4.29 1.89 29.23
CA TYR A 246 4.28 1.92 27.76
C TYR A 246 3.55 3.13 27.16
N GLY A 247 3.17 4.10 27.98
CA GLY A 247 2.46 5.29 27.51
C GLY A 247 3.36 6.24 26.73
N PHE A 248 2.84 6.74 25.61
CA PHE A 248 3.47 7.81 24.83
C PHE A 248 2.53 9.00 24.77
N GLN A 249 3.07 10.18 24.84
CA GLN A 249 2.24 11.38 24.73
C GLN A 249 1.42 11.39 23.42
N GLY A 250 0.12 11.62 23.52
CA GLY A 250 -0.79 11.75 22.39
C GLY A 250 -1.29 10.42 21.81
N VAL A 251 -0.99 9.26 22.45
CA VAL A 251 -1.60 8.00 22.03
C VAL A 251 -3.10 8.07 22.24
N ILE A 252 -3.84 7.77 21.18
CA ILE A 252 -5.30 7.63 21.20
C ILE A 252 -5.66 6.19 21.59
N GLY A 253 -4.96 5.21 21.01
CA GLY A 253 -5.22 3.79 21.17
C GLY A 253 -4.64 3.00 20.00
N GLY A 254 -5.21 1.85 19.73
CA GLY A 254 -4.78 1.00 18.63
C GLY A 254 -5.28 -0.43 18.73
N LYS A 255 -4.60 -1.33 18.04
CA LYS A 255 -4.94 -2.76 18.04
C LYS A 255 -3.69 -3.62 18.06
N THR A 256 -3.68 -4.64 18.91
CA THR A 256 -2.67 -5.70 18.94
C THR A 256 -3.11 -6.89 18.10
N GLY A 257 -2.15 -7.66 17.62
CA GLY A 257 -2.37 -8.95 16.97
C GLY A 257 -1.23 -9.93 17.27
N TYR A 258 -1.56 -11.20 17.38
CA TYR A 258 -0.58 -12.27 17.49
C TYR A 258 -1.15 -13.58 16.94
N THR A 259 -0.38 -14.26 16.17
CA THR A 259 -0.44 -15.71 15.89
C THR A 259 0.99 -16.18 15.67
N ASP A 260 1.26 -17.48 15.78
CA ASP A 260 2.62 -18.01 15.55
C ASP A 260 3.14 -17.64 14.16
N ALA A 261 2.26 -17.60 13.15
CA ALA A 261 2.63 -17.25 11.77
C ALA A 261 2.78 -15.74 11.55
N ALA A 262 2.07 -14.90 12.30
CA ALA A 262 2.11 -13.45 12.16
C ALA A 262 3.19 -12.79 13.00
N GLY A 263 3.73 -13.47 14.03
CA GLY A 263 4.47 -12.79 15.07
C GLY A 263 3.62 -11.76 15.81
N ASN A 264 4.25 -10.83 16.50
CA ASN A 264 3.55 -9.72 17.15
C ASN A 264 3.29 -8.60 16.15
N CYS A 265 2.06 -8.09 16.16
CA CYS A 265 1.61 -7.00 15.32
C CYS A 265 0.97 -5.91 16.19
N LEU A 266 1.20 -4.64 15.81
CA LEU A 266 0.65 -3.51 16.57
C LEU A 266 0.32 -2.36 15.61
N VAL A 267 -0.90 -1.83 15.74
CA VAL A 267 -1.30 -0.52 15.21
C VAL A 267 -1.44 0.45 16.38
N THR A 268 -0.86 1.62 16.27
CA THR A 268 -0.98 2.70 17.27
C THR A 268 -1.37 4.02 16.58
N TYR A 269 -2.43 4.64 17.04
CA TYR A 269 -2.86 5.98 16.65
C TYR A 269 -2.29 7.03 17.61
N VAL A 270 -1.67 8.06 17.07
CA VAL A 270 -1.08 9.14 17.87
C VAL A 270 -1.48 10.49 17.30
N GLU A 271 -2.01 11.37 18.13
CA GLU A 271 -2.36 12.72 17.74
C GLU A 271 -1.71 13.76 18.66
N ARG A 272 -1.09 14.75 18.05
CA ARG A 272 -0.54 15.92 18.74
C ARG A 272 -0.76 17.16 17.88
N ASP A 273 -1.26 18.22 18.50
CA ASP A 273 -1.45 19.51 17.82
C ASP A 273 -2.26 19.40 16.52
N GLY A 274 -3.27 18.51 16.48
CA GLY A 274 -4.13 18.28 15.31
C GLY A 274 -3.44 17.56 14.14
N ARG A 275 -2.29 16.93 14.40
CA ARG A 275 -1.60 16.04 13.47
C ARG A 275 -1.73 14.60 13.95
N LEU A 276 -2.44 13.79 13.18
CA LEU A 276 -2.64 12.37 13.43
C LEU A 276 -1.67 11.54 12.61
N ILE A 277 -1.00 10.59 13.26
CA ILE A 277 -0.16 9.59 12.63
C ILE A 277 -0.64 8.18 12.98
N VAL A 278 -0.40 7.25 12.09
CA VAL A 278 -0.63 5.81 12.28
C VAL A 278 0.72 5.12 12.24
N CYS A 279 1.05 4.41 13.33
CA CYS A 279 2.24 3.54 13.40
C CYS A 279 1.79 2.10 13.25
N VAL A 280 2.32 1.38 12.27
CA VAL A 280 2.08 -0.05 12.05
C VAL A 280 3.38 -0.80 12.15
N THR A 281 3.41 -1.83 12.99
CA THR A 281 4.49 -2.80 13.08
C THR A 281 3.91 -4.20 12.94
N MET A 282 4.54 -5.05 12.14
CA MET A 282 4.11 -6.43 11.89
C MET A 282 5.32 -7.35 11.93
N HIS A 283 5.10 -8.59 12.33
CA HIS A 283 6.09 -9.64 12.45
C HIS A 283 7.25 -9.27 13.39
N GLY A 284 6.89 -8.77 14.58
CA GLY A 284 7.87 -8.46 15.65
C GLY A 284 8.17 -9.66 16.53
N ASP A 285 9.42 -9.76 16.97
CA ASP A 285 9.85 -10.75 17.97
C ASP A 285 9.46 -10.27 19.38
N GLY A 286 8.18 -10.37 19.68
CA GLY A 286 7.57 -9.92 20.91
C GLY A 286 6.97 -8.51 20.82
N ILE A 287 5.99 -8.26 21.72
CA ILE A 287 5.30 -6.96 21.77
C ILE A 287 6.25 -5.82 22.16
N GLY A 288 7.34 -6.12 22.86
CA GLY A 288 8.38 -5.15 23.23
C GLY A 288 9.07 -4.54 22.01
N ALA A 289 9.39 -5.35 20.99
CA ALA A 289 9.96 -4.87 19.72
C ALA A 289 8.98 -3.93 19.01
N CYS A 290 7.70 -4.30 18.94
CA CYS A 290 6.65 -3.45 18.35
C CYS A 290 6.53 -2.10 19.06
N LEU A 291 6.58 -2.08 20.40
CA LEU A 291 6.48 -0.86 21.20
C LEU A 291 7.74 0.01 21.07
N GLN A 292 8.93 -0.59 21.02
CA GLN A 292 10.18 0.12 20.79
C GLN A 292 10.14 0.83 19.44
N ASP A 293 9.82 0.11 18.37
CA ASP A 293 9.69 0.67 17.02
C ASP A 293 8.62 1.77 16.94
N THR A 294 7.46 1.55 17.59
CA THR A 294 6.39 2.56 17.68
C THR A 294 6.88 3.83 18.36
N SER A 295 7.58 3.74 19.49
CA SER A 295 8.16 4.89 20.20
C SER A 295 9.11 5.70 19.33
N GLU A 296 9.98 5.01 18.61
CA GLU A 296 10.94 5.62 17.70
C GLU A 296 10.24 6.27 16.48
N MET A 297 9.21 5.63 15.93
CA MET A 297 8.39 6.20 14.84
C MET A 297 7.68 7.48 15.30
N ILE A 298 7.07 7.48 16.50
CA ILE A 298 6.44 8.67 17.08
C ILE A 298 7.48 9.80 17.21
N THR A 299 8.63 9.50 17.78
CA THR A 299 9.73 10.46 17.93
C THR A 299 10.16 11.00 16.58
N TYR A 300 10.37 10.14 15.59
CA TYR A 300 10.76 10.55 14.26
C TYR A 300 9.73 11.49 13.62
N ALA A 301 8.43 11.13 13.69
CA ALA A 301 7.37 11.94 13.09
C ALA A 301 7.32 13.36 13.67
N TYR A 302 7.36 13.50 14.98
CA TYR A 302 7.15 14.79 15.65
C TYR A 302 8.42 15.59 15.87
N VAL A 303 9.60 14.93 15.93
CA VAL A 303 10.89 15.63 16.12
C VAL A 303 11.55 16.00 14.79
N LYS A 304 11.45 15.13 13.78
CA LYS A 304 12.15 15.33 12.51
C LYS A 304 11.33 16.06 11.47
N TRP A 305 10.00 15.98 11.54
CA TRP A 305 9.07 16.56 10.58
C TRP A 305 8.14 17.59 11.20
N VAL A 306 7.74 18.58 10.43
CA VAL A 306 6.80 19.64 10.84
C VAL A 306 5.71 19.77 9.79
N LEU A 307 4.46 19.67 10.22
CA LEU A 307 3.29 20.00 9.42
C LEU A 307 3.13 21.52 9.34
N ARG A 308 3.04 22.06 8.14
CA ARG A 308 2.96 23.51 7.89
C ARG A 308 1.73 23.83 7.07
N ASN A 309 1.10 24.96 7.39
CA ASN A 309 -0.01 25.47 6.61
C ASN A 309 0.49 26.28 5.42
N VAL A 310 -0.08 26.03 4.25
CA VAL A 310 0.04 26.87 3.07
C VAL A 310 -0.67 28.19 3.36
N LYS A 311 -0.01 29.30 3.10
CA LYS A 311 -0.60 30.65 3.23
C LYS A 311 -0.91 31.14 1.83
N PRO A 312 -2.19 31.32 1.45
CA PRO A 312 -2.57 31.97 0.20
C PRO A 312 -2.01 33.39 0.15
N LYS A 313 -1.73 33.89 -1.06
CA LYS A 313 -1.37 35.27 -1.29
C LYS A 313 -2.62 36.15 -1.24
N GLU A 314 -2.40 37.48 -1.24
CA GLU A 314 -3.50 38.41 -1.35
C GLU A 314 -4.31 38.17 -2.64
N GLY A 315 -5.64 38.09 -2.50
CA GLY A 315 -6.55 37.77 -3.59
C GLY A 315 -6.68 36.27 -3.91
N GLU A 316 -5.94 35.40 -3.22
CA GLU A 316 -6.06 33.95 -3.33
C GLU A 316 -6.92 33.38 -2.17
N GLU A 317 -7.68 32.33 -2.43
CA GLU A 317 -8.50 31.61 -1.44
C GLU A 317 -8.08 30.14 -1.38
N LEU A 318 -7.74 29.63 -0.20
CA LEU A 318 -7.49 28.18 0.01
C LEU A 318 -8.83 27.47 0.17
N VAL A 319 -9.18 26.57 -0.73
CA VAL A 319 -10.46 25.85 -0.75
C VAL A 319 -10.36 24.40 -0.36
N ALA A 320 -9.18 23.77 -0.48
CA ALA A 320 -8.95 22.41 -0.03
C ALA A 320 -7.47 22.14 0.29
N GLY A 321 -7.20 21.16 1.16
CA GLY A 321 -5.86 20.76 1.57
C GLY A 321 -5.15 21.85 2.38
N GLY A 322 -3.95 22.23 1.93
CA GLY A 322 -3.21 23.33 2.52
C GLY A 322 -2.28 22.94 3.66
N LYS A 323 -2.12 21.65 3.93
CA LYS A 323 -1.11 21.14 4.86
C LYS A 323 0.05 20.52 4.08
N VAL A 324 1.29 20.77 4.48
CA VAL A 324 2.51 20.28 3.83
C VAL A 324 3.51 19.86 4.90
N LEU A 325 4.00 18.63 4.82
CA LEU A 325 5.09 18.15 5.66
C LEU A 325 6.44 18.63 5.13
N THR A 326 7.28 19.08 6.05
CA THR A 326 8.66 19.45 5.73
C THR A 326 9.60 18.93 6.82
N PRO A 327 10.84 18.57 6.49
CA PRO A 327 11.86 18.38 7.52
C PRO A 327 11.95 19.61 8.43
N LYS A 328 12.19 19.43 9.74
CA LYS A 328 12.11 20.48 10.77
C LYS A 328 12.85 21.77 10.43
N LYS A 329 14.03 21.66 9.80
CA LYS A 329 14.86 22.82 9.42
C LYS A 329 14.51 23.42 8.06
N LYS A 330 13.48 22.89 7.37
CA LYS A 330 13.06 23.32 6.03
C LYS A 330 11.70 24.00 6.07
N LYS A 331 11.38 24.73 5.00
CA LYS A 331 10.12 25.48 4.81
C LYS A 331 9.42 24.96 3.55
N ILE A 332 8.12 25.23 3.37
CA ILE A 332 7.35 24.84 2.16
C ILE A 332 8.05 25.29 0.86
N LYS A 333 8.65 26.47 0.84
CA LYS A 333 9.41 26.98 -0.34
C LYS A 333 10.62 26.13 -0.74
N ASN A 334 11.02 25.15 0.07
CA ASN A 334 12.10 24.22 -0.24
C ASN A 334 11.57 22.93 -0.86
N CYS A 335 10.24 22.74 -0.93
CA CYS A 335 9.62 21.65 -1.66
C CYS A 335 9.55 22.01 -3.14
N ASP A 336 9.71 21.02 -4.00
CA ASP A 336 9.32 21.13 -5.39
C ASP A 336 7.80 21.22 -5.45
N LYS A 337 7.26 21.87 -6.48
CA LYS A 337 5.82 22.08 -6.59
C LYS A 337 5.36 21.82 -8.03
N ASN A 338 4.43 20.90 -8.18
CA ASN A 338 3.68 20.70 -9.41
C ASN A 338 2.37 21.49 -9.32
N GLU A 339 2.06 22.27 -10.33
CA GLU A 339 0.89 23.13 -10.38
C GLU A 339 0.02 22.73 -11.58
N THR A 340 -1.26 22.44 -11.33
CA THR A 340 -2.27 22.24 -12.37
C THR A 340 -3.30 23.35 -12.28
N VAL A 341 -3.54 24.06 -13.39
CA VAL A 341 -4.46 25.21 -13.45
C VAL A 341 -5.65 24.85 -14.33
N THR A 342 -6.84 25.08 -13.80
CA THR A 342 -8.11 24.90 -14.52
C THR A 342 -9.00 26.12 -14.34
N ASP A 343 -9.91 26.37 -15.29
CA ASP A 343 -10.92 27.42 -15.15
C ASP A 343 -11.98 27.00 -14.14
N ASN A 344 -12.24 27.84 -13.14
CA ASN A 344 -13.29 27.55 -12.14
C ASN A 344 -14.71 27.93 -12.61
N GLY A 345 -14.85 28.61 -13.77
CA GLY A 345 -16.13 29.01 -14.34
C GLY A 345 -16.76 30.29 -13.76
N ASP A 346 -16.19 30.85 -12.69
CA ASP A 346 -16.64 32.06 -11.99
C ASP A 346 -15.73 33.29 -12.23
N GLY A 347 -14.86 33.20 -13.23
CA GLY A 347 -13.86 34.25 -13.51
C GLY A 347 -12.55 34.06 -12.76
N ARG A 348 -12.41 32.98 -11.98
CA ARG A 348 -11.19 32.61 -11.26
C ARG A 348 -10.55 31.36 -11.86
N GLU A 349 -9.29 31.14 -11.55
CA GLU A 349 -8.57 29.90 -11.81
C GLU A 349 -8.56 29.02 -10.54
N LYS A 350 -8.83 27.74 -10.72
CA LYS A 350 -8.60 26.70 -9.72
C LYS A 350 -7.19 26.17 -9.90
N VAL A 351 -6.36 26.30 -8.89
CA VAL A 351 -4.96 25.92 -8.90
C VAL A 351 -4.74 24.77 -7.91
N GLU A 352 -4.42 23.60 -8.41
CA GLU A 352 -4.06 22.45 -7.61
C GLU A 352 -2.53 22.35 -7.52
N ASN A 353 -2.01 22.51 -6.29
CA ASN A 353 -0.59 22.42 -5.99
C ASN A 353 -0.29 21.11 -5.29
N VAL A 354 0.61 20.30 -5.85
CA VAL A 354 1.19 19.12 -5.23
C VAL A 354 2.61 19.47 -4.79
N TYR A 355 2.88 19.36 -3.51
CA TYR A 355 4.19 19.63 -2.93
C TYR A 355 4.99 18.35 -2.80
N LEU A 356 6.21 18.36 -3.31
CA LEU A 356 7.10 17.21 -3.32
C LEU A 356 8.35 17.48 -2.49
N TRP A 357 8.73 16.54 -1.64
CA TRP A 357 10.03 16.53 -0.98
C TRP A 357 10.88 15.41 -1.57
N LYS A 358 11.87 15.81 -2.38
CA LYS A 358 12.76 14.86 -3.06
C LYS A 358 11.99 13.80 -3.89
N GLY A 359 10.99 14.25 -4.63
CA GLY A 359 10.18 13.42 -5.51
C GLY A 359 8.97 12.74 -4.83
N THR A 360 8.91 12.73 -3.49
CA THR A 360 7.77 12.17 -2.74
C THR A 360 6.78 13.26 -2.41
N GLU A 361 5.49 13.00 -2.62
CA GLU A 361 4.42 13.90 -2.22
C GLU A 361 4.37 14.05 -0.69
N VAL A 362 4.33 15.30 -0.23
CA VAL A 362 4.31 15.68 1.19
C VAL A 362 3.18 16.64 1.51
N GLY A 363 2.25 16.84 0.59
CA GLY A 363 1.02 17.60 0.81
C GLY A 363 0.48 18.25 -0.45
N ARG A 364 -0.78 18.66 -0.36
CA ARG A 364 -1.54 19.31 -1.45
C ARG A 364 -2.23 20.57 -0.96
N ALA A 365 -2.49 21.48 -1.90
CA ALA A 365 -3.34 22.65 -1.66
C ALA A 365 -4.10 23.02 -2.93
N THR A 366 -5.40 23.24 -2.81
CA THR A 366 -6.22 23.79 -3.89
C THR A 366 -6.56 25.24 -3.56
N ILE A 367 -6.21 26.13 -4.47
CA ILE A 367 -6.33 27.58 -4.32
C ILE A 367 -7.19 28.12 -5.48
N LEU A 368 -8.13 29.02 -5.19
CA LEU A 368 -8.76 29.86 -6.19
C LEU A 368 -8.02 31.18 -6.26
N ARG A 369 -7.68 31.62 -7.48
CA ARG A 369 -7.04 32.92 -7.73
C ARG A 369 -7.72 33.68 -8.88
N PRO A 370 -7.67 35.02 -8.90
CA PRO A 370 -8.13 35.78 -10.07
C PRO A 370 -7.37 35.36 -11.32
N LYS A 371 -8.07 35.32 -12.46
CA LYS A 371 -7.41 35.10 -13.75
C LYS A 371 -6.41 36.21 -14.00
N PRO A 372 -5.22 35.92 -14.52
CA PRO A 372 -4.26 36.98 -14.89
C PRO A 372 -4.92 37.89 -15.94
N THR A 373 -4.89 39.19 -15.67
CA THR A 373 -5.35 40.19 -16.66
C THR A 373 -4.47 40.03 -17.88
N PRO A 374 -5.03 39.86 -19.10
CA PRO A 374 -4.23 39.78 -20.29
C PRO A 374 -3.35 41.02 -20.40
N VAL A 375 -2.04 40.81 -20.46
CA VAL A 375 -1.10 41.92 -20.73
C VAL A 375 -1.46 42.47 -22.10
N PRO A 376 -1.73 43.79 -22.25
CA PRO A 376 -2.01 44.38 -23.54
C PRO A 376 -0.86 44.04 -24.49
N THR A 377 -1.17 43.31 -25.55
CA THR A 377 -0.18 43.10 -26.62
C THR A 377 0.22 44.47 -27.13
N ALA A 378 1.51 44.80 -26.99
CA ALA A 378 2.00 46.08 -27.48
C ALA A 378 1.57 46.22 -28.96
N THR A 379 0.75 47.22 -29.22
CA THR A 379 0.36 47.58 -30.58
C THR A 379 1.68 47.84 -31.33
N PRO A 380 1.92 47.15 -32.44
CA PRO A 380 3.17 47.42 -33.20
C PRO A 380 3.21 48.91 -33.55
N THR A 381 4.26 49.58 -33.10
CA THR A 381 4.51 50.98 -33.47
C THR A 381 4.55 51.06 -35.00
N PRO A 382 3.78 51.97 -35.65
CA PRO A 382 3.85 52.12 -37.10
C PRO A 382 5.29 52.41 -37.51
N GLN A 383 5.85 51.57 -38.35
CA GLN A 383 7.16 51.82 -38.90
C GLN A 383 7.10 53.09 -39.78
N PRO A 384 7.97 54.05 -39.63
CA PRO A 384 7.99 55.23 -40.50
C PRO A 384 8.13 54.81 -41.94
N ALA A 385 7.26 55.37 -42.78
CA ALA A 385 7.33 55.14 -44.24
C ALA A 385 8.69 55.62 -44.79
N ALA A 386 9.35 54.74 -45.53
CA ALA A 386 10.57 55.04 -46.26
C ALA A 386 10.22 56.04 -47.39
N PRO A 387 11.08 57.02 -47.69
CA PRO A 387 10.85 58.00 -48.76
C PRO A 387 10.92 57.28 -50.13
N GLU A 388 9.93 57.58 -50.95
CA GLU A 388 9.90 57.24 -52.38
C GLU A 388 11.04 57.94 -53.13
N THR A 389 11.97 57.21 -53.66
CA THR A 389 12.88 57.71 -54.70
C THR A 389 12.57 56.96 -56.00
N GLY A 390 12.31 57.77 -57.00
CA GLY A 390 11.81 57.42 -58.32
C GLY A 390 12.64 56.48 -59.13
N ALA A 391 11.96 55.82 -60.02
CA ALA A 391 12.55 55.00 -61.10
C ALA A 391 13.36 55.74 -62.07
N PRO A 392 14.29 55.05 -62.81
CA PRO A 392 14.09 54.98 -64.23
C PRO A 392 14.22 53.55 -64.84
N GLN A 393 13.53 53.47 -65.92
CA GLN A 393 13.35 52.35 -66.86
C GLN A 393 14.67 51.83 -67.50
N GLY A 394 14.59 50.60 -67.99
CA GLY A 394 15.32 50.05 -69.14
C GLY A 394 16.25 48.89 -68.79
N THR A 395 16.16 47.81 -69.26
CA THR A 395 16.07 47.08 -70.51
C THR A 395 16.45 45.63 -70.23
N GLU A 396 15.74 44.78 -70.94
CA GLU A 396 15.95 43.38 -71.24
C GLU A 396 17.41 42.80 -71.16
N SER A 397 17.54 41.55 -70.71
CA SER A 397 17.86 40.44 -71.59
C SER A 397 18.37 39.18 -70.86
N THR A 398 17.71 38.09 -71.19
CA THR A 398 18.19 36.70 -71.39
C THR A 398 18.96 35.93 -70.36
N ALA A 399 18.25 34.83 -70.01
CA ALA A 399 18.67 33.42 -70.09
C ALA A 399 20.01 32.99 -69.43
N GLY A 400 19.83 31.93 -68.70
CA GLY A 400 20.95 31.04 -68.37
C GLY A 400 20.70 30.07 -67.20
N THR A 401 20.09 28.99 -67.56
CA THR A 401 20.23 27.64 -67.04
C THR A 401 21.47 27.34 -66.19
N GLY A 402 21.28 26.53 -65.18
CA GLY A 402 22.39 25.72 -64.69
C GLY A 402 22.23 25.14 -63.28
N TYR A 403 21.77 23.98 -63.24
CA TYR A 403 22.03 22.82 -62.35
C TYR A 403 23.24 22.90 -61.44
N GLY A 404 23.14 22.26 -60.32
CA GLY A 404 24.30 21.70 -59.66
C GLY A 404 24.07 21.38 -58.17
N ALA A 405 23.67 20.18 -57.93
CA ALA A 405 23.75 19.47 -56.65
C ALA A 405 25.22 19.25 -56.24
N PHE A 406 25.48 18.99 -55.00
CA PHE A 406 26.25 17.86 -54.49
C PHE A 406 26.92 18.13 -53.14
N PHE A 407 26.58 17.30 -52.16
CA PHE A 407 27.37 16.47 -51.24
C PHE A 407 28.70 16.96 -50.62
N GLY A 408 28.86 16.48 -49.39
CA GLY A 408 30.13 16.13 -48.76
C GLY A 408 30.14 16.51 -47.29
N GLU A 409 29.84 15.65 -46.39
CA GLU A 409 30.59 14.55 -45.72
C GLU A 409 31.85 14.99 -44.97
N SER A 410 31.82 14.54 -43.71
CA SER A 410 32.86 13.84 -42.94
C SER A 410 33.98 14.65 -42.25
N GLY A 411 34.29 14.13 -41.07
CA GLY A 411 35.58 14.30 -40.47
C GLY A 411 35.56 14.10 -38.99
N ALA A 412 35.72 12.89 -38.58
CA ALA A 412 36.18 12.28 -37.35
C ALA A 412 37.65 12.65 -37.05
N GLU A 413 38.03 12.50 -35.80
CA GLU A 413 39.26 11.87 -35.28
C GLU A 413 39.49 12.37 -33.86
N THR A 414 39.46 11.46 -32.93
CA THR A 414 40.45 10.56 -32.28
C THR A 414 41.45 11.26 -31.35
N ALA A 415 41.49 10.76 -30.25
CA ALA A 415 42.45 9.95 -29.44
C ALA A 415 43.24 10.82 -28.46
N GLN A 416 43.70 10.43 -27.29
CA GLN A 416 44.25 9.24 -26.72
C GLN A 416 44.72 9.53 -25.28
N THR A 417 44.52 8.55 -24.42
CA THR A 417 45.47 7.95 -23.46
C THR A 417 46.11 8.76 -22.33
N GLY A 418 46.08 8.13 -21.18
CA GLY A 418 46.96 8.40 -20.04
C GLY A 418 46.73 7.47 -18.88
N THR A 419 47.37 6.33 -18.89
CA THR A 419 47.59 5.32 -17.84
C THR A 419 48.38 5.88 -16.67
N ALA A 420 48.12 5.44 -15.46
CA ALA A 420 49.13 4.93 -14.54
C ALA A 420 48.53 4.25 -13.31
N ALA A 421 49.09 3.12 -13.03
CA ALA A 421 48.85 2.10 -12.05
C ALA A 421 49.48 2.43 -10.69
N ASN A 422 49.14 1.57 -9.74
CA ASN A 422 49.81 1.07 -8.54
C ASN A 422 49.15 1.50 -7.22
N ALA A 423 49.01 0.69 -6.17
CA ALA A 423 49.47 -0.67 -5.88
C ALA A 423 48.68 -1.20 -4.66
N LEU A 424 48.56 -2.49 -4.61
CA LEU A 424 48.32 -3.39 -3.49
C LEU A 424 48.46 -2.86 -2.06
N THR A 425 47.47 -3.20 -1.21
CA THR A 425 47.73 -3.92 0.02
C THR A 425 46.55 -4.84 0.35
N THR A 426 46.91 -6.08 0.56
CA THR A 426 46.13 -7.21 1.08
C THR A 426 45.78 -6.99 2.54
N ASP A 427 44.51 -7.25 2.94
CA ASP A 427 44.28 -7.96 4.20
C ASP A 427 42.94 -8.71 4.21
N LYS A 428 43.09 -9.98 4.42
CA LYS A 428 42.27 -11.05 5.00
C LYS A 428 40.74 -10.94 4.91
N ALA A 429 40.24 -11.77 4.02
CA ALA A 429 38.89 -12.34 4.07
C ALA A 429 38.67 -13.14 5.36
N GLN A 430 37.67 -12.73 6.14
CA GLN A 430 37.00 -13.60 7.08
C GLN A 430 35.66 -14.03 6.43
N ALA A 431 35.63 -15.32 6.08
CA ALA A 431 34.46 -15.97 5.51
C ALA A 431 33.33 -15.97 6.55
N ALA A 432 32.26 -15.23 6.28
CA ALA A 432 30.99 -15.45 6.93
C ALA A 432 30.40 -16.76 6.38
N GLN A 433 30.16 -17.73 7.25
CA GLN A 433 29.45 -18.96 6.95
C GLN A 433 28.02 -18.57 6.54
N ALA A 434 27.69 -18.80 5.29
CA ALA A 434 26.32 -18.75 4.83
C ALA A 434 25.54 -19.90 5.49
N GLU A 435 24.51 -19.57 6.22
CA GLU A 435 23.56 -20.52 6.79
C GLU A 435 22.87 -21.26 5.65
N GLU A 436 23.02 -22.60 5.60
CA GLU A 436 22.47 -23.44 4.55
C GLU A 436 20.93 -23.41 4.58
N ALA A 437 20.31 -23.13 3.46
CA ALA A 437 18.85 -23.20 3.27
C ALA A 437 18.30 -24.61 3.61
N PRO A 438 17.07 -24.71 4.16
CA PRO A 438 16.50 -25.99 4.59
C PRO A 438 16.43 -27.02 3.46
N LYS A 439 16.99 -28.19 3.69
CA LYS A 439 17.09 -29.31 2.74
C LYS A 439 15.89 -30.26 2.89
N VAL A 440 15.35 -30.75 1.77
CA VAL A 440 14.31 -31.77 1.75
C VAL A 440 14.96 -33.13 1.41
N GLN A 441 14.72 -34.16 2.22
CA GLN A 441 15.15 -35.54 1.95
C GLN A 441 14.13 -36.21 1.05
N LEU A 442 14.61 -36.72 -0.08
CA LEU A 442 13.83 -37.56 -1.00
C LEU A 442 14.04 -39.05 -0.72
N PRO A 443 13.10 -39.93 -1.07
CA PRO A 443 13.35 -41.37 -1.08
C PRO A 443 14.60 -41.65 -1.93
N PHE A 444 15.49 -42.54 -1.46
CA PHE A 444 16.81 -42.88 -2.04
C PHE A 444 17.99 -41.96 -1.62
N GLY A 445 17.89 -41.18 -0.55
CA GLY A 445 19.03 -40.50 0.04
C GLY A 445 19.52 -39.24 -0.69
N ILE A 446 18.73 -38.70 -1.62
CA ILE A 446 19.06 -37.47 -2.33
C ILE A 446 18.52 -36.28 -1.55
N THR A 447 19.37 -35.32 -1.18
CA THR A 447 18.99 -34.07 -0.54
C THR A 447 19.08 -32.91 -1.53
N MET A 448 18.01 -32.08 -1.60
CA MET A 448 17.95 -30.89 -2.47
C MET A 448 17.40 -29.70 -1.72
N ASN A 449 17.78 -28.49 -2.12
CA ASN A 449 17.20 -27.24 -1.60
C ASN A 449 15.75 -27.08 -2.01
N ARG A 450 14.88 -26.56 -1.15
CA ARG A 450 13.43 -26.42 -1.37
C ARG A 450 13.06 -25.67 -2.66
N ALA A 451 13.73 -24.57 -2.97
CA ALA A 451 13.40 -23.73 -4.11
C ALA A 451 13.52 -24.46 -5.48
N PRO A 452 14.66 -25.15 -5.79
CA PRO A 452 14.76 -25.92 -7.04
C PRO A 452 13.83 -27.15 -7.05
N PHE A 453 13.50 -27.73 -5.88
CA PHE A 453 12.57 -28.86 -5.81
C PHE A 453 11.14 -28.47 -6.26
N ILE A 454 10.62 -27.32 -5.82
CA ILE A 454 9.31 -26.83 -6.24
C ILE A 454 9.29 -26.58 -7.75
N SER A 455 10.35 -25.95 -8.28
CA SER A 455 10.47 -25.71 -9.73
C SER A 455 10.52 -26.99 -10.54
N ILE A 456 11.24 -28.01 -10.07
CA ILE A 456 11.32 -29.32 -10.73
C ILE A 456 9.98 -30.04 -10.66
N ALA A 457 9.24 -29.97 -9.54
CA ALA A 457 7.93 -30.57 -9.40
C ALA A 457 6.89 -29.95 -10.36
N VAL A 458 6.90 -28.63 -10.49
CA VAL A 458 6.05 -27.90 -11.44
C VAL A 458 6.40 -28.26 -12.88
N LEU A 459 7.69 -28.35 -13.22
CA LEU A 459 8.14 -28.75 -14.55
C LEU A 459 7.72 -30.19 -14.89
N ALA A 460 7.86 -31.11 -13.93
CA ALA A 460 7.42 -32.48 -14.09
C ALA A 460 5.89 -32.62 -14.34
N LEU A 461 5.11 -31.79 -13.61
CA LEU A 461 3.65 -31.73 -13.80
C LEU A 461 3.27 -31.22 -15.19
N LEU A 462 3.96 -30.19 -15.68
CA LEU A 462 3.73 -29.62 -17.01
C LEU A 462 4.10 -30.62 -18.12
N ILE A 463 5.18 -31.37 -17.95
CA ILE A 463 5.58 -32.44 -18.88
C ILE A 463 4.52 -33.56 -18.89
N LEU A 464 4.02 -33.98 -17.72
CA LEU A 464 3.00 -34.98 -17.60
C LEU A 464 1.70 -34.56 -18.29
N LEU A 465 1.26 -33.32 -18.08
CA LEU A 465 0.10 -32.73 -18.75
C LEU A 465 0.28 -32.71 -20.28
N GLY A 466 1.48 -32.37 -20.75
CA GLY A 466 1.84 -32.37 -22.16
C GLY A 466 1.72 -33.79 -22.76
N ILE A 467 2.24 -34.79 -22.07
CA ILE A 467 2.14 -36.22 -22.48
C ILE A 467 0.68 -36.67 -22.54
N ILE A 468 -0.13 -36.36 -21.53
CA ILE A 468 -1.56 -36.67 -21.49
C ILE A 468 -2.28 -36.04 -22.70
N LEU A 469 -1.98 -34.81 -23.02
CA LEU A 469 -2.57 -34.07 -24.13
C LEU A 469 -2.20 -34.73 -25.49
N ILE A 470 -0.94 -35.15 -25.64
CA ILE A 470 -0.47 -35.90 -26.82
C ILE A 470 -1.19 -37.24 -26.93
N LEU A 471 -1.31 -37.99 -25.83
CA LEU A 471 -2.00 -39.28 -25.82
C LEU A 471 -3.49 -39.12 -26.15
N LEU A 472 -4.16 -38.11 -25.62
CA LEU A 472 -5.56 -37.79 -25.95
C LEU A 472 -5.72 -37.40 -27.42
N THR A 473 -4.80 -36.63 -27.99
CA THR A 473 -4.85 -36.29 -29.43
C THR A 473 -4.62 -37.51 -30.33
N VAL A 474 -3.74 -38.44 -29.93
CA VAL A 474 -3.50 -39.69 -30.66
C VAL A 474 -4.71 -40.61 -30.54
N ALA A 475 -5.35 -40.72 -29.37
CA ALA A 475 -6.56 -41.51 -29.15
C ALA A 475 -7.75 -41.00 -29.96
N LEU A 476 -7.92 -39.67 -30.05
CA LEU A 476 -8.95 -39.04 -30.88
C LEU A 476 -8.69 -39.12 -32.39
N ARG A 477 -7.46 -39.43 -32.81
CA ARG A 477 -7.11 -39.67 -34.22
C ARG A 477 -7.35 -41.13 -34.64
N LYS A 478 -7.47 -42.05 -33.67
CA LYS A 478 -7.76 -43.50 -33.94
C LYS A 478 -9.25 -43.86 -33.93
N LYS A 479 -10.13 -42.94 -33.54
CA LYS A 479 -11.59 -42.99 -33.72
C LYS A 479 -12.00 -42.15 -34.94
#